data_9593c74f2672ea2bc4f425066441f16a
#
_entry.id   9593c74f2672ea2bc4f425066441f16a
#
_cell.length_a   1.000
_cell.length_b   1.000
_cell.length_c   1.000
_cell.angle_alpha   90.00
_cell.angle_beta   90.00
_cell.angle_gamma   90.00
#
_symmetry.space_group_name_H-M   'P 1'
#
loop_
_entity.id
_entity.type
_entity.pdbx_description
1 polymer ?
#
loop_
_entity_poly.entity_id
_entity_poly.type
_entity_poly.pdbx_seq_one_letter_code
_entity_poly.pdbx_strand_id
1 'polypeptide(L)'
;FVAGLPIFSRAYYSKKSFDESTLDIPLGSGAYKVGRFQVGHFIEFERVKDWWGADLPVSRGQNNFDVLRFEYYRDREVGFEGFTAKNYLFREEFTSRFWATRYDFPAFKDGRVKRNVLPDDTPSGAQGWFINTRREKFKDRRVREALIDAFDFEWTNKNIMYGSYDR
;
A
#
# COMPACT_ATOMS: atom_id res chain seq x y z
N PHE A 1 -2.43 4.09 19.92
CA PHE A 1 -1.04 4.44 19.57
C PHE A 1 -0.06 3.33 19.97
N VAL A 2 -0.01 2.95 21.26
CA VAL A 2 0.93 1.92 21.76
C VAL A 2 0.77 0.57 21.04
N ALA A 3 -0.46 0.15 20.77
CA ALA A 3 -0.76 -1.09 20.08
C ALA A 3 -0.29 -1.11 18.60
N GLY A 4 -0.02 0.04 18.01
CA GLY A 4 0.52 0.16 16.66
C GLY A 4 2.06 0.21 16.60
N LEU A 5 2.74 0.16 17.74
CA LEU A 5 4.20 0.13 17.77
C LEU A 5 4.74 -1.28 17.52
N PRO A 6 5.81 -1.43 16.75
CA PRO A 6 6.47 -2.70 16.59
C PRO A 6 7.12 -3.13 17.92
N ILE A 7 6.69 -4.29 18.44
CA ILE A 7 7.21 -4.84 19.69
C ILE A 7 8.11 -6.02 19.35
N PHE A 8 9.35 -5.94 19.76
CA PHE A 8 10.38 -6.92 19.46
C PHE A 8 10.68 -7.82 20.66
N SER A 9 11.06 -9.07 20.39
CA SER A 9 11.49 -10.01 21.43
C SER A 9 12.83 -9.62 22.01
N ARG A 10 12.87 -9.25 23.31
CA ARG A 10 14.11 -8.99 24.02
C ARG A 10 15.07 -10.19 24.01
N ALA A 11 14.53 -11.40 24.18
CA ALA A 11 15.34 -12.62 24.22
C ALA A 11 16.02 -12.90 22.87
N TYR A 12 15.35 -12.61 21.76
CA TYR A 12 15.91 -12.77 20.42
C TYR A 12 16.96 -11.69 20.12
N TYR A 13 16.62 -10.41 20.33
CA TYR A 13 17.48 -9.29 19.95
C TYR A 13 18.61 -9.00 20.95
N SER A 14 18.58 -9.59 22.17
CA SER A 14 19.76 -9.53 23.05
C SER A 14 20.96 -10.31 22.52
N LYS A 15 20.76 -11.20 21.55
CA LYS A 15 21.81 -12.03 20.94
C LYS A 15 22.24 -11.55 19.55
N LYS A 16 21.58 -10.52 19.03
CA LYS A 16 21.82 -9.95 17.69
C LYS A 16 21.86 -8.43 17.79
N SER A 17 22.76 -7.79 17.05
CA SER A 17 22.74 -6.35 16.91
C SER A 17 21.44 -5.91 16.24
N PHE A 18 20.73 -4.98 16.87
CA PHE A 18 19.50 -4.40 16.30
C PHE A 18 19.83 -3.31 15.27
N ASP A 19 20.99 -2.66 15.41
CA ASP A 19 21.40 -1.52 14.59
C ASP A 19 22.03 -1.94 13.25
N GLU A 20 22.38 -3.22 13.11
CA GLU A 20 22.94 -3.73 11.87
C GLU A 20 21.84 -4.06 10.88
N SER A 21 21.92 -3.47 9.68
CA SER A 21 21.04 -3.84 8.56
C SER A 21 21.39 -5.27 8.12
N THR A 22 20.48 -6.19 8.34
CA THR A 22 20.67 -7.61 7.98
C THR A 22 19.52 -8.11 7.12
N LEU A 23 19.79 -9.17 6.36
CA LEU A 23 18.75 -9.95 5.68
C LEU A 23 18.27 -11.13 6.54
N ASP A 24 18.60 -11.11 7.83
CA ASP A 24 18.11 -12.10 8.79
C ASP A 24 16.60 -11.99 8.93
N ILE A 25 15.95 -13.14 8.90
CA ILE A 25 14.50 -13.18 9.08
C ILE A 25 14.15 -12.76 10.51
N PRO A 26 13.34 -11.70 10.70
CA PRO A 26 12.96 -11.23 12.01
C PRO A 26 12.03 -12.22 12.72
N LEU A 27 12.14 -12.31 14.04
CA LEU A 27 11.17 -13.02 14.85
C LEU A 27 9.94 -12.14 15.07
N GLY A 28 8.81 -12.55 14.50
CA GLY A 28 7.50 -11.93 14.70
C GLY A 28 6.59 -12.77 15.58
N SER A 29 5.48 -12.19 16.05
CA SER A 29 4.41 -12.85 16.81
C SER A 29 3.10 -12.96 16.04
N GLY A 30 3.08 -12.55 14.79
CA GLY A 30 1.89 -12.51 13.92
C GLY A 30 1.52 -13.88 13.33
N ALA A 31 0.42 -13.91 12.62
CA ALA A 31 -0.09 -15.11 11.94
C ALA A 31 0.77 -15.56 10.76
N TYR A 32 1.67 -14.72 10.29
CA TYR A 32 2.60 -15.01 9.21
C TYR A 32 4.04 -14.76 9.64
N LYS A 33 4.95 -15.55 9.10
CA LYS A 33 6.40 -15.38 9.21
C LYS A 33 7.00 -15.16 7.83
N VAL A 34 8.14 -14.51 7.75
CA VAL A 34 8.89 -14.40 6.49
C VAL A 34 9.33 -15.78 6.05
N GLY A 35 8.98 -16.14 4.82
CA GLY A 35 9.39 -17.36 4.14
C GLY A 35 10.53 -17.10 3.16
N ARG A 36 10.39 -17.56 1.92
CA ARG A 36 11.37 -17.33 0.86
C ARG A 36 11.34 -15.87 0.40
N PHE A 37 12.51 -15.33 0.06
CA PHE A 37 12.60 -14.02 -0.56
C PHE A 37 13.80 -13.93 -1.49
N GLN A 38 13.70 -13.00 -2.44
CA GLN A 38 14.80 -12.60 -3.30
C GLN A 38 14.80 -11.07 -3.36
N VAL A 39 15.90 -10.47 -2.90
CA VAL A 39 16.02 -9.01 -2.80
C VAL A 39 15.74 -8.36 -4.15
N GLY A 40 14.85 -7.36 -4.15
CA GLY A 40 14.43 -6.63 -5.33
C GLY A 40 13.45 -7.37 -6.26
N HIS A 41 13.09 -8.62 -5.96
CA HIS A 41 12.19 -9.43 -6.79
C HIS A 41 10.90 -9.80 -6.06
N PHE A 42 11.00 -10.52 -4.94
CA PHE A 42 9.81 -10.92 -4.20
C PHE A 42 10.10 -11.20 -2.73
N ILE A 43 9.03 -11.22 -1.93
CA ILE A 43 9.00 -11.75 -0.58
C ILE A 43 7.75 -12.61 -0.38
N GLU A 44 7.89 -13.72 0.31
CA GLU A 44 6.80 -14.58 0.73
C GLU A 44 6.60 -14.53 2.24
N PHE A 45 5.35 -14.53 2.66
CA PHE A 45 4.97 -14.71 4.05
C PHE A 45 4.20 -16.01 4.17
N GLU A 46 4.70 -16.92 5.00
CA GLU A 46 4.10 -18.23 5.26
C GLU A 46 3.24 -18.19 6.51
N ARG A 47 2.06 -18.77 6.44
CA ARG A 47 1.17 -18.86 7.59
C ARG A 47 1.74 -19.74 8.69
N VAL A 48 1.71 -19.25 9.93
CA VAL A 48 2.06 -20.01 11.13
C VAL A 48 0.87 -20.87 11.51
N LYS A 49 0.97 -22.20 11.38
CA LYS A 49 -0.17 -23.14 11.57
C LYS A 49 -0.64 -23.22 13.02
N ASP A 50 0.28 -23.10 13.95
CA ASP A 50 0.08 -23.12 15.40
C ASP A 50 0.14 -21.73 16.03
N TRP A 51 -0.28 -20.72 15.27
CA TRP A 51 -0.25 -19.36 15.77
C TRP A 51 -1.14 -19.18 17.01
N TRP A 52 -0.58 -18.60 18.08
CA TRP A 52 -1.22 -18.43 19.36
C TRP A 52 -2.55 -17.64 19.33
N GLY A 53 -2.71 -16.76 18.35
CA GLY A 53 -3.88 -15.89 18.18
C GLY A 53 -4.97 -16.46 17.28
N ALA A 54 -4.84 -17.68 16.77
CA ALA A 54 -5.76 -18.25 15.77
C ALA A 54 -7.21 -18.34 16.27
N ASP A 55 -7.41 -18.69 17.53
CA ASP A 55 -8.74 -18.91 18.13
C ASP A 55 -9.33 -17.66 18.77
N LEU A 56 -8.62 -16.54 18.76
CA LEU A 56 -9.15 -15.29 19.29
C LEU A 56 -10.36 -14.83 18.44
N PRO A 57 -11.41 -14.28 19.06
CA PRO A 57 -12.60 -13.83 18.33
C PRO A 57 -12.29 -12.87 17.19
N VAL A 58 -11.32 -11.97 17.40
CA VAL A 58 -10.87 -10.98 16.39
C VAL A 58 -10.13 -11.59 15.20
N SER A 59 -9.62 -12.81 15.33
CA SER A 59 -8.83 -13.50 14.30
C SER A 59 -9.64 -14.50 13.49
N ARG A 60 -10.84 -14.84 13.94
CA ARG A 60 -11.68 -15.84 13.27
C ARG A 60 -12.06 -15.40 11.88
N GLY A 61 -11.90 -16.28 10.89
CA GLY A 61 -12.16 -16.00 9.48
C GLY A 61 -11.09 -15.16 8.78
N GLN A 62 -9.99 -14.83 9.47
CA GLN A 62 -8.84 -14.15 8.90
C GLN A 62 -7.68 -15.13 8.61
N ASN A 63 -6.63 -14.62 7.99
CA ASN A 63 -5.39 -15.37 7.72
C ASN A 63 -5.60 -16.68 6.95
N ASN A 64 -6.45 -16.63 5.91
CA ASN A 64 -6.91 -17.82 5.19
C ASN A 64 -5.90 -18.38 4.17
N PHE A 65 -4.92 -17.60 3.75
CA PHE A 65 -3.93 -18.01 2.76
C PHE A 65 -2.73 -18.66 3.43
N ASP A 66 -2.22 -19.77 2.86
CA ASP A 66 -1.02 -20.43 3.37
C ASP A 66 0.25 -19.65 3.06
N VAL A 67 0.28 -18.98 1.91
CA VAL A 67 1.38 -18.12 1.48
C VAL A 67 0.83 -16.82 0.90
N LEU A 68 1.37 -15.71 1.34
CA LEU A 68 1.20 -14.39 0.75
C LEU A 68 2.51 -14.02 0.05
N ARG A 69 2.46 -13.82 -1.26
CA ARG A 69 3.63 -13.46 -2.04
C ARG A 69 3.48 -12.06 -2.62
N PHE A 70 4.48 -11.23 -2.39
CA PHE A 70 4.56 -9.88 -2.92
C PHE A 70 5.67 -9.82 -3.96
N GLU A 71 5.30 -9.44 -5.19
CA GLU A 71 6.22 -9.22 -6.29
C GLU A 71 6.64 -7.75 -6.34
N TYR A 72 7.91 -7.48 -6.50
CA TYR A 72 8.45 -6.14 -6.64
C TYR A 72 8.79 -5.84 -8.10
N TYR A 73 8.37 -4.68 -8.55
CA TYR A 73 8.62 -4.18 -9.89
C TYR A 73 9.30 -2.81 -9.83
N ARG A 74 10.14 -2.52 -10.79
CA ARG A 74 10.87 -1.25 -10.85
C ARG A 74 9.96 -0.03 -10.86
N ASP A 75 8.86 -0.14 -11.57
CA ASP A 75 7.86 0.92 -11.71
C ASP A 75 6.45 0.36 -11.93
N ARG A 76 5.47 1.26 -11.94
CA ARG A 76 4.05 0.89 -12.05
C ARG A 76 3.67 0.34 -13.41
N GLU A 77 4.33 0.79 -14.50
CA GLU A 77 4.08 0.28 -15.86
C GLU A 77 4.50 -1.19 -15.94
N VAL A 78 5.73 -1.50 -15.54
CA VAL A 78 6.25 -2.88 -15.50
C VAL A 78 5.40 -3.75 -14.57
N GLY A 79 4.98 -3.20 -13.42
CA GLY A 79 4.06 -3.90 -12.52
C GLY A 79 2.71 -4.21 -13.17
N PHE A 80 2.16 -3.32 -13.98
CA PHE A 80 0.92 -3.57 -14.72
C PHE A 80 1.10 -4.66 -15.78
N GLU A 81 2.21 -4.64 -16.52
CA GLU A 81 2.53 -5.71 -17.47
C GLU A 81 2.68 -7.08 -16.78
N GLY A 82 3.32 -7.11 -15.59
CA GLY A 82 3.40 -8.31 -14.76
C GLY A 82 2.01 -8.84 -14.37
N PHE A 83 1.06 -7.95 -14.05
CA PHE A 83 -0.32 -8.33 -13.76
C PHE A 83 -1.02 -8.94 -14.99
N THR A 84 -0.93 -8.30 -16.14
CA THR A 84 -1.53 -8.82 -17.38
C THR A 84 -0.89 -10.13 -17.84
N ALA A 85 0.40 -10.34 -17.52
CA ALA A 85 1.12 -11.59 -17.73
C ALA A 85 0.79 -12.69 -16.69
N LYS A 86 -0.07 -12.40 -15.70
CA LYS A 86 -0.49 -13.32 -14.63
C LYS A 86 0.61 -13.69 -13.63
N ASN A 87 1.60 -12.84 -13.45
CA ASN A 87 2.65 -13.07 -12.47
C ASN A 87 2.14 -12.95 -11.04
N TYR A 88 1.04 -12.22 -10.83
CA TYR A 88 0.32 -12.13 -9.56
C TYR A 88 -1.19 -11.93 -9.78
N LEU A 89 -1.99 -12.19 -8.74
CA LEU A 89 -3.45 -12.34 -8.86
C LEU A 89 -4.24 -11.14 -8.34
N PHE A 90 -3.67 -10.32 -7.48
CA PHE A 90 -4.33 -9.18 -6.88
C PHE A 90 -3.49 -7.93 -7.08
N ARG A 91 -4.14 -6.86 -7.52
CA ARG A 91 -3.52 -5.56 -7.71
C ARG A 91 -4.39 -4.48 -7.10
N GLU A 92 -3.81 -3.70 -6.23
CA GLU A 92 -4.33 -2.41 -5.81
C GLU A 92 -3.92 -1.34 -6.82
N GLU A 93 -4.90 -0.63 -7.41
CA GLU A 93 -4.60 0.34 -8.46
C GLU A 93 -4.63 1.76 -7.92
N PHE A 94 -3.48 2.38 -7.85
CA PHE A 94 -3.28 3.75 -7.36
C PHE A 94 -3.12 4.79 -8.48
N THR A 95 -3.22 4.37 -9.75
CA THR A 95 -2.99 5.25 -10.88
C THR A 95 -4.31 5.48 -11.61
N SER A 96 -4.89 6.67 -11.44
CA SER A 96 -6.16 7.05 -12.06
C SER A 96 -6.19 6.79 -13.58
N ARG A 97 -5.09 7.10 -14.27
CA ARG A 97 -4.94 6.81 -15.70
C ARG A 97 -5.07 5.31 -16.01
N PHE A 98 -4.40 4.43 -15.25
CA PHE A 98 -4.49 2.99 -15.47
C PHE A 98 -5.90 2.49 -15.21
N TRP A 99 -6.49 2.92 -14.09
CA TRP A 99 -7.87 2.59 -13.75
C TRP A 99 -8.84 2.96 -14.86
N ALA A 100 -8.68 4.14 -15.46
CA ALA A 100 -9.58 4.63 -16.49
C ALA A 100 -9.33 4.00 -17.87
N THR A 101 -8.06 3.66 -18.23
CA THR A 101 -7.72 3.41 -19.64
C THR A 101 -7.04 2.07 -19.93
N ARG A 102 -6.52 1.35 -18.93
CA ARG A 102 -5.68 0.17 -19.17
C ARG A 102 -6.39 -1.18 -19.00
N TYR A 103 -7.59 -1.18 -18.40
CA TYR A 103 -8.35 -2.41 -18.14
C TYR A 103 -9.23 -2.78 -19.35
N ASP A 104 -8.62 -3.04 -20.51
CA ASP A 104 -9.28 -3.48 -21.73
C ASP A 104 -8.67 -4.75 -22.37
N PHE A 105 -7.72 -5.39 -21.67
CA PHE A 105 -7.01 -6.58 -22.12
C PHE A 105 -7.91 -7.85 -22.12
N PRO A 106 -7.52 -8.93 -22.82
CA PRO A 106 -8.40 -10.09 -23.04
C PRO A 106 -8.95 -10.72 -21.75
N ALA A 107 -8.13 -10.90 -20.71
CA ALA A 107 -8.59 -11.49 -19.45
C ALA A 107 -9.59 -10.62 -18.69
N PHE A 108 -9.59 -9.31 -18.89
CA PHE A 108 -10.61 -8.41 -18.36
C PHE A 108 -11.91 -8.50 -19.19
N LYS A 109 -11.82 -8.52 -20.51
CA LYS A 109 -12.98 -8.62 -21.41
C LYS A 109 -13.75 -9.93 -21.25
N ASP A 110 -13.07 -11.02 -20.99
CA ASP A 110 -13.68 -12.35 -20.79
C ASP A 110 -14.09 -12.65 -19.34
N GLY A 111 -13.89 -11.68 -18.42
CA GLY A 111 -14.34 -11.78 -17.03
C GLY A 111 -13.45 -12.55 -16.08
N ARG A 112 -12.28 -13.05 -16.52
CA ARG A 112 -11.29 -13.70 -15.64
C ARG A 112 -10.61 -12.71 -14.70
N VAL A 113 -10.49 -11.45 -15.11
CA VAL A 113 -10.07 -10.33 -14.27
C VAL A 113 -11.26 -9.44 -14.00
N LYS A 114 -11.47 -9.07 -12.76
CA LYS A 114 -12.53 -8.15 -12.32
C LYS A 114 -11.93 -6.90 -11.73
N ARG A 115 -12.54 -5.76 -12.00
CA ARG A 115 -12.20 -4.47 -11.42
C ARG A 115 -13.32 -4.07 -10.46
N ASN A 116 -12.98 -3.94 -9.18
CA ASN A 116 -13.95 -3.60 -8.15
C ASN A 116 -13.50 -2.35 -7.38
N VAL A 117 -14.45 -1.50 -7.03
CA VAL A 117 -14.27 -0.49 -5.98
C VAL A 117 -14.75 -1.15 -4.69
N LEU A 118 -13.87 -1.16 -3.69
CA LEU A 118 -14.16 -1.69 -2.36
C LEU A 118 -14.33 -0.49 -1.42
N PRO A 119 -15.57 -0.05 -1.18
CA PRO A 119 -15.80 1.05 -0.25
C PRO A 119 -15.44 0.62 1.17
N ASP A 120 -14.84 1.51 1.94
CA ASP A 120 -14.57 1.34 3.35
C ASP A 120 -14.95 2.61 4.12
N ASP A 121 -15.08 2.50 5.43
CA ASP A 121 -15.38 3.61 6.33
C ASP A 121 -14.10 4.21 6.97
N THR A 122 -12.94 3.90 6.42
CA THR A 122 -11.68 4.45 6.92
C THR A 122 -11.62 5.94 6.59
N PRO A 123 -11.22 6.79 7.54
CA PRO A 123 -11.07 8.21 7.27
C PRO A 123 -10.11 8.45 6.09
N SER A 124 -10.58 9.21 5.10
CA SER A 124 -9.78 9.56 3.93
C SER A 124 -8.56 10.38 4.34
N GLY A 125 -7.42 10.07 3.76
CA GLY A 125 -6.23 10.90 3.85
C GLY A 125 -6.41 12.22 3.10
N ALA A 126 -5.62 13.22 3.47
CA ALA A 126 -5.54 14.49 2.76
C ALA A 126 -4.25 14.56 1.95
N GLN A 127 -4.38 14.94 0.68
CA GLN A 127 -3.23 15.31 -0.16
C GLN A 127 -3.24 16.82 -0.42
N GLY A 128 -2.09 17.45 -0.27
CA GLY A 128 -1.99 18.88 -0.48
C GLY A 128 -0.60 19.43 -0.18
N TRP A 129 -0.42 20.71 -0.39
CA TRP A 129 0.80 21.41 -0.02
C TRP A 129 0.67 21.98 1.39
N PHE A 130 1.44 21.42 2.32
CA PHE A 130 1.50 21.91 3.70
C PHE A 130 2.42 23.12 3.76
N ILE A 131 1.82 24.30 3.82
CA ILE A 131 2.55 25.57 3.75
C ILE A 131 3.10 25.95 5.13
N ASN A 132 4.42 26.16 5.23
CA ASN A 132 5.04 26.63 6.47
C ASN A 132 4.73 28.12 6.69
N THR A 133 3.72 28.39 7.51
CA THR A 133 3.26 29.74 7.84
C THR A 133 4.23 30.57 8.68
N ARG A 134 5.33 29.97 9.19
CA ARG A 134 6.42 30.69 9.87
C ARG A 134 7.33 31.43 8.88
N ARG A 135 7.32 31.05 7.62
CA ARG A 135 8.04 31.77 6.56
C ARG A 135 7.35 33.10 6.27
N GLU A 136 8.13 34.21 6.21
CA GLU A 136 7.62 35.56 6.02
C GLU A 136 6.63 35.68 4.85
N LYS A 137 7.01 35.17 3.69
CA LYS A 137 6.18 35.14 2.48
C LYS A 137 4.84 34.41 2.60
N PHE A 138 4.67 33.57 3.63
CA PHE A 138 3.44 32.81 3.84
C PHE A 138 2.69 33.17 5.12
N LYS A 139 3.12 34.19 5.86
CA LYS A 139 2.39 34.67 7.04
C LYS A 139 1.03 35.24 6.66
N ASP A 140 0.98 36.03 5.59
CA ASP A 140 -0.28 36.62 5.12
C ASP A 140 -1.19 35.50 4.54
N ARG A 141 -2.41 35.42 5.07
CA ARG A 141 -3.43 34.48 4.62
C ARG A 141 -3.76 34.67 3.14
N ARG A 142 -3.81 35.92 2.65
CA ARG A 142 -4.15 36.24 1.27
C ARG A 142 -3.16 35.62 0.26
N VAL A 143 -1.88 35.53 0.63
CA VAL A 143 -0.88 34.86 -0.20
C VAL A 143 -1.18 33.37 -0.33
N ARG A 144 -1.60 32.73 0.76
CA ARG A 144 -1.96 31.31 0.76
C ARG A 144 -3.25 31.05 -0.04
N GLU A 145 -4.24 31.93 0.09
CA GLU A 145 -5.48 31.89 -0.71
C GLU A 145 -5.17 32.03 -2.20
N ALA A 146 -4.33 32.99 -2.57
CA ALA A 146 -3.91 33.16 -3.96
C ALA A 146 -3.23 31.93 -4.56
N LEU A 147 -2.51 31.15 -3.74
CA LEU A 147 -1.93 29.87 -4.20
C LEU A 147 -3.01 28.80 -4.43
N ILE A 148 -4.07 28.80 -3.61
CA ILE A 148 -5.21 27.88 -3.81
C ILE A 148 -5.96 28.27 -5.10
N ASP A 149 -6.18 29.55 -5.33
CA ASP A 149 -6.89 30.04 -6.50
C ASP A 149 -6.09 29.85 -7.80
N ALA A 150 -4.75 29.86 -7.69
CA ALA A 150 -3.86 29.60 -8.82
C ALA A 150 -3.84 28.11 -9.25
N PHE A 151 -4.36 27.20 -8.43
CA PHE A 151 -4.44 25.77 -8.76
C PHE A 151 -5.82 25.40 -9.27
N ASP A 152 -5.94 25.16 -10.57
CA ASP A 152 -7.17 24.68 -11.17
C ASP A 152 -7.36 23.17 -10.89
N PHE A 153 -7.99 22.88 -9.75
CA PHE A 153 -8.30 21.50 -9.35
C PHE A 153 -9.26 20.83 -10.34
N GLU A 154 -10.29 21.54 -10.77
CA GLU A 154 -11.32 20.98 -11.63
C GLU A 154 -10.76 20.52 -12.97
N TRP A 155 -9.94 21.37 -13.58
CA TRP A 155 -9.23 21.02 -14.81
C TRP A 155 -8.28 19.84 -14.59
N THR A 156 -7.50 19.86 -13.52
CA THR A 156 -6.54 18.81 -13.18
C THR A 156 -7.25 17.48 -12.91
N ASN A 157 -8.33 17.50 -12.12
CA ASN A 157 -9.11 16.31 -11.83
C ASN A 157 -9.72 15.73 -13.10
N LYS A 158 -10.35 16.55 -13.92
CA LYS A 158 -10.97 16.12 -15.18
C LYS A 158 -9.97 15.56 -16.18
N ASN A 159 -8.84 16.26 -16.42
CA ASN A 159 -7.97 15.97 -17.56
C ASN A 159 -6.79 15.06 -17.22
N ILE A 160 -6.34 15.04 -15.95
CA ILE A 160 -5.17 14.27 -15.52
C ILE A 160 -5.59 13.09 -14.62
N MET A 161 -6.57 13.31 -13.75
CA MET A 161 -6.98 12.31 -12.76
C MET A 161 -8.28 11.57 -13.11
N TYR A 162 -8.85 11.83 -14.29
CA TYR A 162 -10.04 11.16 -14.81
C TYR A 162 -11.26 11.24 -13.89
N GLY A 163 -11.41 12.35 -13.17
CA GLY A 163 -12.53 12.57 -12.25
C GLY A 163 -12.49 11.70 -10.99
N SER A 164 -11.31 11.23 -10.60
CA SER A 164 -11.16 10.25 -9.50
C SER A 164 -11.19 10.86 -8.10
N TYR A 165 -11.21 12.19 -7.98
CA TYR A 165 -11.09 12.88 -6.69
C TYR A 165 -12.18 13.94 -6.50
N ASP A 166 -12.52 14.16 -5.22
CA ASP A 166 -13.34 15.25 -4.76
C ASP A 166 -12.48 16.32 -4.05
N ARG A 167 -12.94 17.59 -4.08
CA ARG A 167 -12.25 18.72 -3.43
C ARG A 167 -12.92 19.04 -2.09
#